data_ca9a86f4ec3a27a7c104947763e14993
#
_entry.id   ca9a86f4ec3a27a7c104947763e14993
#
_cell.length_a   1.000
_cell.length_b   1.000
_cell.length_c   1.000
_cell.angle_alpha   90.00
_cell.angle_beta   90.00
_cell.angle_gamma   90.00
#
_symmetry.space_group_name_H-M   'P 1'
#
loop_
_entity.id
_entity.type
_entity.pdbx_description
1 polymer ?
#
loop_
_entity_poly.entity_id
_entity_poly.type
_entity_poly.pdbx_seq_one_letter_code
_entity_poly.pdbx_strand_id
1 'polypeptide(L)'
;MAHGFEKAMGTAKNTVAVLGDSTFFHSGITGLINMNYNGSKGTVIVLDNRITGMTGHQDNPSTGKNAKGEEAPAVDIAALCKAIGVKHVVEIDPFDLKNLERIVKEETEREELSVIITKRPCALIVKQPNIPYVVTDRCKNCKQCMKIGCPAIEEKDGRPYIVPERCVGCGLCETVCPFDAIEIVKEAAK
;
A
#
# COMPACT_ATOMS: atom_id res chain seq x y z
N MET A 1 4.80 5.90 18.94
CA MET A 1 4.62 4.60 19.65
C MET A 1 5.70 3.59 19.28
N ALA A 2 5.92 3.23 17.99
CA ALA A 2 6.92 2.24 17.60
C ALA A 2 8.33 2.51 18.16
N HIS A 3 8.82 3.75 18.05
CA HIS A 3 10.09 4.15 18.64
C HIS A 3 10.14 4.00 20.17
N GLY A 4 9.07 4.40 20.86
CA GLY A 4 9.00 4.21 22.32
C GLY A 4 8.99 2.74 22.73
N PHE A 5 8.30 1.90 21.94
CA PHE A 5 8.32 0.46 22.14
C PHE A 5 9.72 -0.13 21.94
N GLU A 6 10.41 0.24 20.85
CA GLU A 6 11.79 -0.13 20.59
C GLU A 6 12.72 0.20 21.78
N LYS A 7 12.63 1.44 22.29
CA LYS A 7 13.47 1.86 23.41
C LYS A 7 13.15 1.13 24.71
N ALA A 8 11.88 0.84 24.96
CA ALA A 8 11.45 0.09 26.16
C ALA A 8 11.88 -1.40 26.09
N MET A 9 11.81 -2.00 24.92
CA MET A 9 12.17 -3.42 24.71
C MET A 9 13.66 -3.64 24.43
N GLY A 10 14.42 -2.59 24.15
CA GLY A 10 15.83 -2.69 23.77
C GLY A 10 16.07 -3.30 22.38
N THR A 11 15.01 -3.48 21.58
CA THR A 11 15.08 -4.04 20.23
C THR A 11 14.01 -3.48 19.32
N ALA A 12 14.37 -3.25 18.06
CA ALA A 12 13.42 -2.90 16.99
C ALA A 12 12.90 -4.12 16.21
N LYS A 13 13.38 -5.32 16.55
CA LYS A 13 13.01 -6.54 15.84
C LYS A 13 11.49 -6.72 15.85
N ASN A 14 10.91 -6.92 14.66
CA ASN A 14 9.46 -7.03 14.44
C ASN A 14 8.66 -5.77 14.82
N THR A 15 9.29 -4.59 14.90
CA THR A 15 8.60 -3.34 15.19
C THR A 15 8.49 -2.53 13.91
N VAL A 16 7.27 -2.42 13.39
CA VAL A 16 6.95 -1.66 12.17
C VAL A 16 5.88 -0.61 12.47
N ALA A 17 6.10 0.62 12.04
CA ALA A 17 5.08 1.66 12.04
C ALA A 17 4.48 1.79 10.65
N VAL A 18 3.15 1.74 10.53
CA VAL A 18 2.45 1.91 9.25
C VAL A 18 1.55 3.13 9.33
N LEU A 19 1.62 4.01 8.33
CA LEU A 19 0.80 5.22 8.24
C LEU A 19 0.54 5.62 6.79
N GLY A 20 -0.60 6.28 6.54
CA GLY A 20 -0.92 6.81 5.21
C GLY A 20 -0.14 8.09 4.89
N ASP A 21 -0.07 8.45 3.60
CA ASP A 21 0.58 9.67 3.10
C ASP A 21 0.06 10.96 3.77
N SER A 22 -1.22 11.14 3.87
CA SER A 22 -1.83 12.29 4.56
C SER A 22 -1.42 12.34 6.04
N THR A 23 -1.46 11.20 6.75
CA THR A 23 -1.04 11.10 8.14
C THR A 23 0.47 11.38 8.28
N PHE A 24 1.27 10.95 7.32
CA PHE A 24 2.70 11.25 7.29
C PHE A 24 2.94 12.77 7.28
N PHE A 25 2.26 13.51 6.40
CA PHE A 25 2.40 14.97 6.35
C PHE A 25 1.81 15.67 7.57
N HIS A 26 0.69 15.17 8.10
CA HIS A 26 0.00 15.78 9.23
C HIS A 26 0.78 15.63 10.56
N SER A 27 1.35 14.45 10.82
CA SER A 27 1.99 14.17 12.13
C SER A 27 3.15 13.16 12.07
N GLY A 28 3.29 12.40 10.99
CA GLY A 28 4.32 11.36 10.86
C GLY A 28 5.73 11.90 10.75
N ILE A 29 5.92 13.06 10.11
CA ILE A 29 7.23 13.70 9.89
C ILE A 29 7.94 13.94 11.22
N THR A 30 7.25 14.51 12.21
CA THR A 30 7.84 14.78 13.53
C THR A 30 8.26 13.50 14.24
N GLY A 31 7.47 12.44 14.10
CA GLY A 31 7.82 11.11 14.60
C GLY A 31 9.07 10.55 13.93
N LEU A 32 9.17 10.69 12.62
CA LEU A 32 10.32 10.21 11.85
C LEU A 32 11.62 10.98 12.19
N ILE A 33 11.53 12.31 12.34
CA ILE A 33 12.65 13.14 12.81
C ILE A 33 13.12 12.64 14.17
N ASN A 34 12.19 12.40 15.09
CA ASN A 34 12.53 11.89 16.42
C ASN A 34 13.18 10.50 16.38
N MET A 35 12.69 9.60 15.54
CA MET A 35 13.28 8.27 15.33
C MET A 35 14.72 8.40 14.80
N ASN A 36 14.95 9.21 13.78
CA ASN A 36 16.28 9.41 13.20
C ASN A 36 17.24 10.04 14.20
N TYR A 37 16.82 11.12 14.87
CA TYR A 37 17.61 11.83 15.88
C TYR A 37 18.05 10.93 17.03
N ASN A 38 17.18 10.03 17.51
CA ASN A 38 17.45 9.13 18.63
C ASN A 38 17.98 7.75 18.19
N GLY A 39 18.44 7.59 16.96
CA GLY A 39 19.06 6.35 16.46
C GLY A 39 18.14 5.13 16.56
N SER A 40 16.89 5.27 16.09
CA SER A 40 15.97 4.15 15.96
C SER A 40 16.45 3.17 14.89
N LYS A 41 16.16 1.88 15.10
CA LYS A 41 16.45 0.80 14.15
C LYS A 41 15.17 0.22 13.52
N GLY A 42 14.00 0.83 13.80
CA GLY A 42 12.71 0.35 13.32
C GLY A 42 12.42 0.70 11.87
N THR A 43 11.43 0.05 11.30
CA THR A 43 10.94 0.31 9.94
C THR A 43 9.65 1.10 9.95
N VAL A 44 9.56 2.10 9.08
CA VAL A 44 8.34 2.89 8.85
C VAL A 44 7.83 2.59 7.44
N ILE A 45 6.56 2.21 7.32
CA ILE A 45 5.90 2.02 6.01
C ILE A 45 4.92 3.15 5.79
N VAL A 46 5.11 3.92 4.71
CA VAL A 46 4.20 4.97 4.29
C VAL A 46 3.35 4.45 3.13
N LEU A 47 2.03 4.41 3.33
CA LEU A 47 1.06 4.01 2.31
C LEU A 47 0.69 5.24 1.48
N ASP A 48 1.39 5.48 0.37
CA ASP A 48 1.13 6.60 -0.55
C ASP A 48 0.07 6.19 -1.58
N ASN A 49 -1.18 6.42 -1.25
CA ASN A 49 -2.32 6.19 -2.14
C ASN A 49 -2.79 7.44 -2.88
N ARG A 50 -2.05 8.55 -2.77
CA ARG A 50 -2.33 9.82 -3.44
C ARG A 50 -3.66 10.46 -3.06
N ILE A 51 -4.22 10.15 -1.89
CA ILE A 51 -5.49 10.72 -1.44
C ILE A 51 -5.69 10.56 0.06
N THR A 52 -6.35 11.52 0.69
CA THR A 52 -6.85 11.39 2.05
C THR A 52 -8.21 10.67 2.00
N GLY A 53 -8.20 9.32 1.91
CA GLY A 53 -9.38 8.55 1.52
C GLY A 53 -10.52 8.55 2.54
N MET A 54 -10.21 8.32 3.83
CA MET A 54 -11.23 8.07 4.86
C MET A 54 -12.14 9.27 5.18
N THR A 55 -11.69 10.49 4.90
CA THR A 55 -12.42 11.72 5.24
C THR A 55 -13.14 12.35 4.06
N GLY A 56 -13.18 11.70 2.89
CA GLY A 56 -13.93 12.15 1.73
C GLY A 56 -13.06 12.51 0.52
N HIS A 57 -11.92 11.86 0.36
CA HIS A 57 -11.04 11.96 -0.80
C HIS A 57 -10.44 13.37 -1.01
N GLN A 58 -9.96 14.00 0.05
CA GLN A 58 -9.26 15.27 -0.03
C GLN A 58 -7.84 15.11 -0.59
N ASP A 59 -7.38 16.13 -1.31
CA ASP A 59 -5.98 16.25 -1.69
C ASP A 59 -5.09 16.43 -0.45
N ASN A 60 -3.82 16.07 -0.59
CA ASN A 60 -2.79 16.25 0.44
C ASN A 60 -1.48 16.76 -0.21
N PRO A 61 -0.45 17.14 0.55
CA PRO A 61 0.77 17.72 -0.04
C PRO A 61 1.47 16.88 -1.10
N SER A 62 1.25 15.56 -1.19
CA SER A 62 1.86 14.72 -2.23
C SER A 62 1.10 14.74 -3.56
N THR A 63 -0.17 15.20 -3.59
CA THR A 63 -1.03 15.08 -4.77
C THR A 63 -0.74 16.08 -5.87
N GLY A 64 -0.10 17.21 -5.56
CA GLY A 64 0.16 18.30 -6.50
C GLY A 64 -1.04 19.23 -6.70
N LYS A 65 -1.99 19.23 -5.75
CA LYS A 65 -3.14 20.13 -5.72
C LYS A 65 -3.29 20.77 -4.36
N ASN A 66 -3.75 22.04 -4.35
CA ASN A 66 -4.09 22.75 -3.13
C ASN A 66 -5.55 22.48 -2.70
N ALA A 67 -5.95 23.06 -1.56
CA ALA A 67 -7.30 22.88 -1.00
C ALA A 67 -8.44 23.40 -1.90
N LYS A 68 -8.14 24.19 -2.94
CA LYS A 68 -9.10 24.67 -3.95
C LYS A 68 -9.14 23.80 -5.20
N GLY A 69 -8.28 22.75 -5.28
CA GLY A 69 -8.13 21.89 -6.43
C GLY A 69 -7.25 22.48 -7.57
N GLU A 70 -6.59 23.62 -7.32
CA GLU A 70 -5.66 24.25 -8.25
C GLU A 70 -4.30 23.53 -8.21
N GLU A 71 -3.53 23.60 -9.29
CA GLU A 71 -2.17 23.06 -9.35
C GLU A 71 -1.28 23.68 -8.27
N ALA A 72 -0.52 22.85 -7.57
CA ALA A 72 0.41 23.23 -6.52
C ALA A 72 1.64 22.33 -6.53
N PRO A 73 2.78 22.77 -5.97
CA PRO A 73 3.96 21.92 -5.84
C PRO A 73 3.65 20.65 -5.03
N ALA A 74 3.94 19.48 -5.60
CA ALA A 74 3.84 18.22 -4.88
C ALA A 74 5.09 18.00 -4.01
N VAL A 75 4.90 17.57 -2.78
CA VAL A 75 6.00 17.18 -1.89
C VAL A 75 6.37 15.72 -2.16
N ASP A 76 7.64 15.50 -2.44
CA ASP A 76 8.20 14.15 -2.60
C ASP A 76 8.51 13.55 -1.23
N ILE A 77 7.80 12.48 -0.87
CA ILE A 77 7.95 11.79 0.43
C ILE A 77 9.35 11.18 0.56
N ALA A 78 9.89 10.58 -0.50
CA ALA A 78 11.21 9.96 -0.46
C ALA A 78 12.32 11.01 -0.28
N ALA A 79 12.24 12.10 -1.02
CA ALA A 79 13.18 13.21 -0.88
C ALA A 79 13.13 13.81 0.53
N LEU A 80 11.92 13.97 1.09
CA LEU A 80 11.73 14.47 2.45
C LEU A 80 12.32 13.53 3.51
N CYS A 81 12.10 12.22 3.39
CA CYS A 81 12.70 11.22 4.28
C CYS A 81 14.24 11.27 4.23
N LYS A 82 14.82 11.39 3.03
CA LYS A 82 16.27 11.55 2.86
C LYS A 82 16.78 12.86 3.46
N ALA A 83 16.06 13.96 3.30
CA ALA A 83 16.40 15.26 3.90
C ALA A 83 16.37 15.22 5.43
N ILE A 84 15.51 14.41 6.05
CA ILE A 84 15.48 14.15 7.51
C ILE A 84 16.74 13.37 7.95
N GLY A 85 17.44 12.70 7.04
CA GLY A 85 18.65 11.92 7.31
C GLY A 85 18.45 10.40 7.29
N VAL A 86 17.27 9.90 6.87
CA VAL A 86 17.06 8.46 6.71
C VAL A 86 17.87 7.94 5.54
N LYS A 87 18.75 6.97 5.79
CA LYS A 87 19.65 6.42 4.77
C LYS A 87 18.95 5.40 3.86
N HIS A 88 18.04 4.62 4.42
CA HIS A 88 17.34 3.53 3.74
C HIS A 88 15.91 3.96 3.44
N VAL A 89 15.68 4.42 2.21
CA VAL A 89 14.36 4.86 1.71
C VAL A 89 14.10 4.13 0.40
N VAL A 90 13.08 3.30 0.38
CA VAL A 90 12.69 2.46 -0.76
C VAL A 90 11.27 2.79 -1.20
N GLU A 91 11.07 3.06 -2.48
CA GLU A 91 9.74 3.16 -3.10
C GLU A 91 9.41 1.87 -3.85
N ILE A 92 8.17 1.39 -3.72
CA ILE A 92 7.69 0.16 -4.38
C ILE A 92 6.21 0.25 -4.72
N ASP A 93 5.81 -0.32 -5.84
CA ASP A 93 4.40 -0.57 -6.13
C ASP A 93 3.91 -1.74 -5.23
N PRO A 94 2.87 -1.55 -4.39
CA PRO A 94 2.36 -2.62 -3.52
C PRO A 94 1.78 -3.82 -4.29
N PHE A 95 1.55 -3.72 -5.61
CA PHE A 95 1.09 -4.83 -6.43
C PHE A 95 2.25 -5.72 -6.94
N ASP A 96 3.48 -5.27 -6.85
CA ASP A 96 4.66 -6.13 -7.01
C ASP A 96 4.91 -6.91 -5.71
N LEU A 97 4.02 -7.86 -5.44
CA LEU A 97 3.96 -8.61 -4.18
C LEU A 97 5.27 -9.32 -3.86
N LYS A 98 5.93 -9.89 -4.87
CA LYS A 98 7.18 -10.64 -4.70
C LYS A 98 8.32 -9.73 -4.21
N ASN A 99 8.48 -8.56 -4.83
CA ASN A 99 9.50 -7.61 -4.42
C ASN A 99 9.11 -6.89 -3.13
N LEU A 100 7.82 -6.61 -2.91
CA LEU A 100 7.34 -6.03 -1.66
C LEU A 100 7.65 -6.94 -0.47
N GLU A 101 7.35 -8.23 -0.57
CA GLU A 101 7.65 -9.20 0.50
C GLU A 101 9.15 -9.25 0.81
N ARG A 102 9.99 -9.30 -0.24
CA ARG A 102 11.45 -9.29 -0.10
C ARG A 102 11.93 -8.00 0.60
N ILE A 103 11.46 -6.83 0.14
CA ILE A 103 11.85 -5.52 0.68
C ILE A 103 11.42 -5.40 2.13
N VAL A 104 10.16 -5.74 2.44
CA VAL A 104 9.67 -5.68 3.84
C VAL A 104 10.52 -6.55 4.74
N LYS A 105 10.88 -7.76 4.30
CA LYS A 105 11.74 -8.66 5.08
C LYS A 105 13.14 -8.07 5.27
N GLU A 106 13.79 -7.62 4.21
CA GLU A 106 15.12 -7.03 4.26
C GLU A 106 15.17 -5.80 5.17
N GLU A 107 14.19 -4.89 5.04
CA GLU A 107 14.17 -3.66 5.80
C GLU A 107 13.77 -3.85 7.27
N THR A 108 12.93 -4.84 7.59
CA THR A 108 12.57 -5.15 8.99
C THR A 108 13.67 -5.91 9.74
N GLU A 109 14.57 -6.56 9.04
CA GLU A 109 15.76 -7.22 9.62
C GLU A 109 16.96 -6.26 9.76
N ARG A 110 16.87 -5.07 9.21
CA ARG A 110 17.95 -4.07 9.19
C ARG A 110 18.17 -3.46 10.58
N GLU A 111 19.43 -3.30 10.95
CA GLU A 111 19.87 -2.66 12.21
C GLU A 111 20.00 -1.12 12.11
N GLU A 112 19.28 -0.50 11.17
CA GLU A 112 19.20 0.94 10.95
C GLU A 112 17.76 1.36 10.66
N LEU A 113 17.43 2.65 10.89
CA LEU A 113 16.12 3.20 10.53
C LEU A 113 15.90 3.13 9.02
N SER A 114 14.78 2.54 8.62
CA SER A 114 14.38 2.45 7.23
C SER A 114 12.95 2.95 6.98
N VAL A 115 12.70 3.43 5.76
CA VAL A 115 11.37 3.85 5.30
C VAL A 115 11.04 3.14 4.00
N ILE A 116 9.91 2.46 3.97
CA ILE A 116 9.33 1.86 2.77
C ILE A 116 8.13 2.71 2.37
N ILE A 117 8.09 3.18 1.12
CA ILE A 117 6.96 3.94 0.58
C ILE A 117 6.26 3.06 -0.44
N THR A 118 5.06 2.59 -0.11
CA THR A 118 4.23 1.85 -1.07
C THR A 118 3.41 2.84 -1.86
N LYS A 119 3.70 2.99 -3.17
CA LYS A 119 3.19 4.07 -4.01
C LYS A 119 2.26 3.54 -5.09
N ARG A 120 0.98 3.73 -4.89
CA ARG A 120 -0.04 3.38 -5.90
C ARG A 120 -1.31 4.20 -5.67
N PRO A 121 -1.83 4.91 -6.68
CA PRO A 121 -3.08 5.66 -6.55
C PRO A 121 -4.23 4.77 -6.08
N CYS A 122 -5.08 5.30 -5.20
CA CYS A 122 -6.28 4.61 -4.76
C CYS A 122 -7.17 4.25 -5.96
N ALA A 123 -7.64 3.00 -6.03
CA ALA A 123 -8.50 2.55 -7.13
C ALA A 123 -9.77 3.38 -7.31
N LEU A 124 -10.26 4.04 -6.24
CA LEU A 124 -11.45 4.88 -6.28
C LEU A 124 -11.25 6.25 -6.95
N ILE A 125 -9.99 6.71 -7.11
CA ILE A 125 -9.69 7.98 -7.79
C ILE A 125 -9.19 7.78 -9.22
N VAL A 126 -8.81 6.56 -9.58
CA VAL A 126 -8.37 6.23 -10.92
C VAL A 126 -9.59 6.12 -11.82
N LYS A 127 -9.73 7.04 -12.79
CA LYS A 127 -10.79 7.01 -13.80
C LYS A 127 -10.52 5.91 -14.82
N GLN A 128 -10.67 4.65 -14.42
CA GLN A 128 -10.69 3.52 -15.36
C GLN A 128 -12.11 2.93 -15.37
N PRO A 129 -12.56 2.36 -16.51
CA PRO A 129 -13.79 1.60 -16.49
C PRO A 129 -13.63 0.48 -15.44
N ASN A 130 -14.55 0.41 -14.49
CA ASN A 130 -14.60 -0.67 -13.49
C ASN A 130 -15.03 -1.98 -14.17
N ILE A 131 -14.16 -2.54 -14.99
CA ILE A 131 -14.40 -3.85 -15.60
C ILE A 131 -14.03 -4.88 -14.54
N PRO A 132 -15.01 -5.65 -14.04
CA PRO A 132 -14.77 -6.61 -12.98
C PRO A 132 -13.90 -7.76 -13.47
N TYR A 133 -13.20 -8.40 -12.55
CA TYR A 133 -12.55 -9.67 -12.76
C TYR A 133 -13.52 -10.83 -12.51
N VAL A 134 -13.23 -11.97 -13.08
CA VAL A 134 -14.02 -13.19 -12.92
C VAL A 134 -13.09 -14.38 -12.66
N VAL A 135 -13.60 -15.33 -11.87
CA VAL A 135 -12.93 -16.63 -11.66
C VAL A 135 -13.39 -17.60 -12.75
N THR A 136 -12.46 -18.09 -13.55
CA THR A 136 -12.73 -18.98 -14.67
C THR A 136 -12.73 -20.46 -14.26
N ASP A 137 -13.08 -21.34 -15.19
CA ASP A 137 -13.08 -22.81 -14.99
C ASP A 137 -11.68 -23.39 -14.74
N ARG A 138 -10.62 -22.64 -15.03
CA ARG A 138 -9.23 -23.02 -14.72
C ARG A 138 -8.97 -23.05 -13.20
N CYS A 139 -9.86 -22.51 -12.39
CA CYS A 139 -9.72 -22.44 -10.95
C CYS A 139 -9.63 -23.83 -10.31
N LYS A 140 -8.53 -24.09 -9.60
CA LYS A 140 -8.30 -25.33 -8.83
C LYS A 140 -8.72 -25.24 -7.38
N ASN A 141 -9.50 -24.22 -7.01
CA ASN A 141 -10.02 -24.02 -5.65
C ASN A 141 -8.94 -23.96 -4.54
N CYS A 142 -7.75 -23.43 -4.85
CA CYS A 142 -6.66 -23.31 -3.90
C CYS A 142 -6.85 -22.18 -2.87
N LYS A 143 -7.83 -21.29 -3.08
CA LYS A 143 -8.22 -20.16 -2.20
C LYS A 143 -7.11 -19.13 -1.92
N GLN A 144 -6.03 -19.09 -2.71
CA GLN A 144 -4.95 -18.11 -2.52
C GLN A 144 -5.46 -16.67 -2.72
N CYS A 145 -6.35 -16.43 -3.67
CA CYS A 145 -6.97 -15.14 -3.91
C CYS A 145 -7.80 -14.63 -2.72
N MET A 146 -8.34 -15.51 -1.89
CA MET A 146 -9.10 -15.12 -0.70
C MET A 146 -8.19 -14.58 0.42
N LYS A 147 -6.91 -14.98 0.43
CA LYS A 147 -5.95 -14.54 1.46
C LYS A 147 -5.59 -13.05 1.37
N ILE A 148 -5.82 -12.41 0.22
CA ILE A 148 -5.60 -10.96 0.07
C ILE A 148 -6.64 -10.11 0.80
N GLY A 149 -7.71 -10.71 1.34
CA GLY A 149 -8.75 -10.01 2.09
C GLY A 149 -9.59 -9.03 1.25
N CYS A 150 -9.70 -9.26 -0.08
CA CYS A 150 -10.48 -8.40 -0.96
C CYS A 150 -11.98 -8.51 -0.64
N PRO A 151 -12.70 -7.39 -0.39
CA PRO A 151 -14.13 -7.42 -0.06
C PRO A 151 -15.02 -7.87 -1.23
N ALA A 152 -14.47 -7.90 -2.46
CA ALA A 152 -15.18 -8.41 -3.63
C ALA A 152 -15.03 -9.93 -3.82
N ILE A 153 -14.15 -10.61 -3.06
CA ILE A 153 -13.95 -12.05 -3.19
C ILE A 153 -14.64 -12.78 -2.03
N GLU A 154 -15.59 -13.62 -2.36
CA GLU A 154 -16.30 -14.46 -1.42
C GLU A 154 -16.31 -15.92 -1.86
N GLU A 155 -16.75 -16.81 -1.00
CA GLU A 155 -16.95 -18.21 -1.33
C GLU A 155 -18.41 -18.44 -1.76
N LYS A 156 -18.60 -19.02 -2.97
CA LYS A 156 -19.90 -19.43 -3.48
C LYS A 156 -19.78 -20.88 -3.94
N ASP A 157 -20.66 -21.75 -3.45
CA ASP A 157 -20.68 -23.18 -3.77
C ASP A 157 -19.30 -23.87 -3.54
N GLY A 158 -18.60 -23.46 -2.47
CA GLY A 158 -17.29 -23.99 -2.09
C GLY A 158 -16.10 -23.48 -2.94
N ARG A 159 -16.31 -22.52 -3.85
CA ARG A 159 -15.29 -21.96 -4.74
C ARG A 159 -15.17 -20.44 -4.57
N PRO A 160 -13.98 -19.85 -4.78
CA PRO A 160 -13.83 -18.40 -4.84
C PRO A 160 -14.71 -17.82 -5.96
N TYR A 161 -15.43 -16.76 -5.63
CA TYR A 161 -16.28 -16.00 -6.53
C TYR A 161 -16.01 -14.52 -6.38
N ILE A 162 -15.92 -13.77 -7.48
CA ILE A 162 -15.76 -12.32 -7.47
C ILE A 162 -17.15 -11.70 -7.70
N VAL A 163 -17.60 -10.90 -6.73
CA VAL A 163 -18.85 -10.14 -6.80
C VAL A 163 -18.63 -8.94 -7.71
N PRO A 164 -19.24 -8.88 -8.92
CA PRO A 164 -18.94 -7.84 -9.90
C PRO A 164 -19.21 -6.43 -9.38
N GLU A 165 -20.28 -6.25 -8.60
CA GLU A 165 -20.74 -4.98 -8.07
C GLU A 165 -19.77 -4.38 -7.03
N ARG A 166 -18.93 -5.22 -6.43
CA ARG A 166 -17.91 -4.79 -5.45
C ARG A 166 -16.50 -4.72 -6.07
N CYS A 167 -16.33 -5.27 -7.27
CA CYS A 167 -15.03 -5.34 -7.91
C CYS A 167 -14.68 -4.00 -8.55
N VAL A 168 -13.58 -3.38 -8.10
CA VAL A 168 -13.05 -2.13 -8.66
C VAL A 168 -12.09 -2.34 -9.83
N GLY A 169 -11.91 -3.58 -10.31
CA GLY A 169 -11.07 -3.87 -11.47
C GLY A 169 -9.57 -3.68 -11.24
N CYS A 170 -9.07 -3.72 -9.99
CA CYS A 170 -7.69 -3.38 -9.68
C CYS A 170 -6.65 -4.43 -10.08
N GLY A 171 -7.03 -5.68 -10.37
CA GLY A 171 -6.15 -6.75 -10.83
C GLY A 171 -5.33 -7.48 -9.76
N LEU A 172 -5.36 -7.05 -8.48
CA LEU A 172 -4.53 -7.67 -7.44
C LEU A 172 -4.77 -9.19 -7.29
N CYS A 173 -6.01 -9.64 -7.45
CA CYS A 173 -6.35 -11.06 -7.34
C CYS A 173 -5.79 -11.92 -8.47
N GLU A 174 -5.60 -11.34 -9.65
CA GLU A 174 -4.92 -11.99 -10.79
C GLU A 174 -3.46 -12.28 -10.46
N THR A 175 -2.74 -11.33 -9.85
CA THR A 175 -1.30 -11.47 -9.55
C THR A 175 -0.98 -12.57 -8.54
N VAL A 176 -1.95 -12.97 -7.70
CA VAL A 176 -1.77 -14.04 -6.69
C VAL A 176 -2.29 -15.40 -7.15
N CYS A 177 -2.89 -15.48 -8.35
CA CYS A 177 -3.44 -16.72 -8.85
C CYS A 177 -2.38 -17.58 -9.53
N PRO A 178 -1.95 -18.72 -8.95
CA PRO A 178 -0.90 -19.55 -9.56
C PRO A 178 -1.39 -20.36 -10.77
N PHE A 179 -2.68 -20.27 -11.12
CA PHE A 179 -3.30 -21.02 -12.21
C PHE A 179 -3.83 -20.11 -13.33
N ASP A 180 -3.54 -18.82 -13.29
CA ASP A 180 -4.06 -17.81 -14.23
C ASP A 180 -5.59 -17.92 -14.42
N ALA A 181 -6.29 -18.27 -13.34
CA ALA A 181 -7.72 -18.55 -13.36
C ALA A 181 -8.58 -17.33 -13.02
N ILE A 182 -7.98 -16.16 -12.89
CA ILE A 182 -8.68 -14.89 -12.66
C ILE A 182 -8.32 -13.96 -13.81
N GLU A 183 -9.31 -13.47 -14.50
CA GLU A 183 -9.12 -12.60 -15.65
C GLU A 183 -10.22 -11.53 -15.72
N ILE A 184 -9.91 -10.45 -16.43
CA ILE A 184 -10.86 -9.36 -16.65
C ILE A 184 -12.03 -9.84 -17.50
N VAL A 185 -13.24 -9.43 -17.17
CA VAL A 185 -14.42 -9.71 -18.01
C VAL A 185 -14.20 -9.06 -19.37
N LYS A 186 -14.04 -9.86 -20.42
CA LYS A 186 -14.04 -9.32 -21.79
C LYS A 186 -15.46 -8.88 -22.08
N GLU A 187 -15.65 -7.57 -22.38
CA GLU A 187 -16.92 -7.14 -22.93
C GLU A 187 -17.24 -8.05 -24.14
N ALA A 188 -18.38 -8.71 -24.09
CA ALA A 188 -18.90 -9.35 -25.28
C ALA A 188 -19.08 -8.23 -26.31
N ALA A 189 -18.29 -8.26 -27.36
CA ALA A 189 -18.42 -7.30 -28.47
C ALA A 189 -19.89 -7.31 -28.90
N LYS A 190 -20.58 -6.18 -28.64
CA LYS A 190 -21.89 -5.90 -29.17
C LYS A 190 -21.74 -5.37 -30.58
#